data_4f6a5348c35d5e9edc4b26fd0af32b1d
#
_entry.id   4f6a5348c35d5e9edc4b26fd0af32b1d
#
_cell.length_a   1.000
_cell.length_b   1.000
_cell.length_c   1.000
_cell.angle_alpha   90.00
_cell.angle_beta   90.00
_cell.angle_gamma   90.00
#
_symmetry.space_group_name_H-M   'P 1'
#
loop_
_entity.id
_entity.type
_entity.pdbx_description
1 polymer ?
#
loop_
_entity_poly.entity_id
_entity_poly.type
_entity_poly.pdbx_seq_one_letter_code
_entity_poly.pdbx_strand_id
1 'polypeptide(L)'
;MIRTKVAAARWIGRLSRATGRGGGTTLPGRVLLKLDPDAIDKLGASLRNGSTVISATNGKTTTAAMLAAILRAAGREPVHNRAGSNMTWGVATALLEQRGDEGLFEVDEAWLPEVAERLRPKTILLANLFRDQLDRYGETEALADAWVEMAGALADSTSFVLNADDPLIADIGRHTGPSTTYFGIDDDGRAVTEPQHASEAKQCRVCGEPLLYERAFVGHLGHYSCPACGLARPEPDLSATEVKLLGMDGLKATIETATGSHSLDLPLPGLYNLYNALAAIATAQAIGIPPGDSVAALSRMKAVFGRAERIRIGPSELSILLIKNPAGANEVLRTLELEEGPLTLWFALNDNIADGRDISWVWDADFELLSGHVGNVVCSGTRAAEMALRLKYAGWPEQDLTVVRDIDRSLEVVLEDGPERVFALPTYTALLELRELLADQDSATRYWQS
;
A
#
# COMPACT_ATOMS: atom_id res chain seq x y z
N MET A 1 -19.68 -32.37 3.34
CA MET A 1 -19.69 -31.86 1.94
C MET A 1 -18.58 -30.86 1.65
N ILE A 2 -18.26 -29.85 2.50
CA ILE A 2 -17.17 -28.88 2.22
C ILE A 2 -15.79 -29.53 2.11
N ARG A 3 -15.48 -30.57 2.92
CA ARG A 3 -14.16 -31.26 2.94
C ARG A 3 -13.78 -31.88 1.59
N THR A 4 -14.72 -32.43 0.83
CA THR A 4 -14.46 -33.00 -0.51
C THR A 4 -14.20 -31.92 -1.55
N LYS A 5 -14.92 -30.80 -1.50
CA LYS A 5 -14.74 -29.63 -2.38
C LYS A 5 -13.38 -28.95 -2.09
N VAL A 6 -13.03 -28.82 -0.82
CA VAL A 6 -11.72 -28.33 -0.36
C VAL A 6 -10.58 -29.23 -0.88
N ALA A 7 -10.73 -30.54 -0.79
CA ALA A 7 -9.71 -31.48 -1.28
C ALA A 7 -9.51 -31.37 -2.81
N ALA A 8 -10.60 -31.26 -3.57
CA ALA A 8 -10.56 -31.09 -5.02
C ALA A 8 -9.88 -29.78 -5.42
N ALA A 9 -10.24 -28.65 -4.79
CA ALA A 9 -9.65 -27.35 -5.05
C ALA A 9 -8.15 -27.31 -4.70
N ARG A 10 -7.72 -27.92 -3.58
CA ARG A 10 -6.31 -28.08 -3.22
C ARG A 10 -5.51 -28.89 -4.24
N TRP A 11 -6.11 -29.97 -4.76
CA TRP A 11 -5.46 -30.80 -5.77
C TRP A 11 -5.21 -30.03 -7.07
N ILE A 12 -6.20 -29.27 -7.54
CA ILE A 12 -6.09 -28.40 -8.70
C ILE A 12 -4.99 -27.32 -8.48
N GLY A 13 -4.92 -26.72 -7.29
CA GLY A 13 -3.86 -25.76 -6.95
C GLY A 13 -2.46 -26.38 -7.01
N ARG A 14 -2.29 -27.60 -6.50
CA ARG A 14 -1.02 -28.34 -6.60
C ARG A 14 -0.61 -28.62 -8.05
N LEU A 15 -1.58 -29.02 -8.88
CA LEU A 15 -1.35 -29.31 -10.29
C LEU A 15 -0.95 -28.03 -11.06
N SER A 16 -1.62 -26.90 -10.79
CA SER A 16 -1.30 -25.60 -11.41
C SER A 16 0.14 -25.16 -11.09
N ARG A 17 0.58 -25.28 -9.83
CA ARG A 17 1.96 -24.98 -9.43
C ARG A 17 2.97 -25.90 -10.09
N ALA A 18 2.66 -27.19 -10.17
CA ALA A 18 3.55 -28.20 -10.79
C ALA A 18 3.72 -28.00 -12.30
N THR A 19 2.75 -27.39 -12.98
CA THR A 19 2.79 -27.10 -14.42
C THR A 19 3.37 -25.72 -14.77
N GLY A 20 3.80 -24.93 -13.79
CA GLY A 20 4.38 -23.59 -14.02
C GLY A 20 3.39 -22.55 -14.57
N ARG A 21 2.09 -22.85 -14.62
CA ARG A 21 1.05 -21.96 -15.15
C ARG A 21 0.53 -21.00 -14.07
N GLY A 22 1.39 -20.05 -13.63
CA GLY A 22 1.07 -19.03 -12.64
C GLY A 22 1.34 -19.46 -11.19
N GLY A 23 1.47 -18.47 -10.26
CA GLY A 23 1.84 -18.67 -8.85
C GLY A 23 0.83 -19.47 -7.99
N GLY A 24 -0.30 -19.92 -8.57
CA GLY A 24 -1.32 -20.72 -7.87
C GLY A 24 -2.07 -19.97 -6.76
N THR A 25 -1.94 -18.64 -6.69
CA THR A 25 -2.49 -17.81 -5.61
C THR A 25 -4.00 -17.52 -5.73
N THR A 26 -4.58 -17.66 -6.92
CA THR A 26 -5.98 -17.30 -7.19
C THR A 26 -6.83 -18.47 -7.73
N LEU A 27 -6.24 -19.36 -8.54
CA LEU A 27 -6.97 -20.45 -9.19
C LEU A 27 -7.65 -21.40 -8.20
N PRO A 28 -7.01 -21.85 -7.09
CA PRO A 28 -7.67 -22.73 -6.13
C PRO A 28 -8.92 -22.10 -5.52
N GLY A 29 -8.86 -20.81 -5.17
CA GLY A 29 -9.99 -20.07 -4.61
C GLY A 29 -11.12 -19.89 -5.63
N ARG A 30 -10.82 -19.60 -6.89
CA ARG A 30 -11.83 -19.54 -7.97
C ARG A 30 -12.55 -20.86 -8.14
N VAL A 31 -11.83 -21.97 -8.12
CA VAL A 31 -12.43 -23.30 -8.21
C VAL A 31 -13.28 -23.60 -6.99
N LEU A 32 -12.78 -23.27 -5.78
CA LEU A 32 -13.52 -23.49 -4.55
C LEU A 32 -14.84 -22.71 -4.55
N LEU A 33 -14.82 -21.42 -4.89
CA LEU A 33 -16.03 -20.58 -4.92
C LEU A 33 -17.03 -20.99 -5.99
N LYS A 34 -16.59 -21.59 -7.12
CA LYS A 34 -17.50 -22.20 -8.10
C LYS A 34 -18.16 -23.47 -7.57
N LEU A 35 -17.47 -24.27 -6.76
CA LEU A 35 -17.99 -25.49 -6.17
C LEU A 35 -18.85 -25.23 -4.91
N ASP A 36 -18.51 -24.19 -4.17
CA ASP A 36 -19.17 -23.77 -2.93
C ASP A 36 -19.11 -22.24 -2.79
N PRO A 37 -20.14 -21.52 -3.23
CA PRO A 37 -20.19 -20.05 -3.11
C PRO A 37 -20.03 -19.55 -1.67
N ASP A 38 -20.49 -20.30 -0.66
CA ASP A 38 -20.40 -19.94 0.77
C ASP A 38 -19.08 -20.42 1.42
N ALA A 39 -18.05 -20.74 0.63
CA ALA A 39 -16.81 -21.31 1.18
C ALA A 39 -16.07 -20.33 2.10
N ILE A 40 -16.12 -19.03 1.82
CA ILE A 40 -15.49 -18.01 2.68
C ILE A 40 -16.16 -17.99 4.04
N ASP A 41 -17.49 -17.95 4.08
CA ASP A 41 -18.28 -17.96 5.32
C ASP A 41 -17.95 -19.20 6.18
N LYS A 42 -17.96 -20.38 5.55
CA LYS A 42 -17.71 -21.66 6.22
C LYS A 42 -16.28 -21.83 6.73
N LEU A 43 -15.30 -21.37 5.95
CA LEU A 43 -13.89 -21.46 6.34
C LEU A 43 -13.50 -20.32 7.28
N GLY A 44 -14.02 -19.11 7.06
CA GLY A 44 -13.84 -17.96 7.96
C GLY A 44 -14.36 -18.22 9.36
N ALA A 45 -15.54 -18.87 9.48
CA ALA A 45 -16.10 -19.29 10.78
C ALA A 45 -15.21 -20.27 11.56
N SER A 46 -14.21 -20.90 10.92
CA SER A 46 -13.27 -21.79 11.60
C SER A 46 -12.09 -21.03 12.29
N LEU A 47 -11.94 -19.75 12.03
CA LEU A 47 -10.92 -18.88 12.63
C LEU A 47 -11.37 -18.50 14.05
N ARG A 48 -10.85 -19.18 15.07
CA ARG A 48 -11.31 -19.03 16.47
C ARG A 48 -11.09 -17.62 17.02
N ASN A 49 -10.02 -16.96 16.59
CA ASN A 49 -9.69 -15.58 16.98
C ASN A 49 -10.35 -14.54 16.05
N GLY A 50 -11.06 -14.99 15.00
CA GLY A 50 -11.66 -14.13 13.98
C GLY A 50 -10.66 -13.71 12.91
N SER A 51 -10.99 -12.63 12.21
CA SER A 51 -10.13 -12.10 11.14
C SER A 51 -10.05 -10.59 11.18
N THR A 52 -8.94 -10.08 10.65
CA THR A 52 -8.69 -8.68 10.34
C THR A 52 -8.67 -8.53 8.82
N VAL A 53 -9.39 -7.53 8.30
CA VAL A 53 -9.38 -7.15 6.90
C VAL A 53 -8.74 -5.77 6.78
N ILE A 54 -7.86 -5.61 5.79
CA ILE A 54 -7.15 -4.36 5.49
C ILE A 54 -7.54 -3.91 4.08
N SER A 55 -7.98 -2.67 3.95
CA SER A 55 -8.15 -2.02 2.65
C SER A 55 -7.60 -0.60 2.64
N ALA A 56 -7.08 -0.20 1.50
CA ALA A 56 -6.56 1.14 1.20
C ALA A 56 -6.18 1.21 -0.28
N THR A 57 -6.13 2.38 -0.86
CA THR A 57 -5.58 2.53 -2.22
C THR A 57 -4.07 2.30 -2.21
N ASN A 58 -3.36 2.93 -1.30
CA ASN A 58 -1.91 2.77 -1.14
C ASN A 58 -1.55 2.13 0.20
N GLY A 59 -0.48 1.32 0.20
CA GLY A 59 0.08 0.76 1.43
C GLY A 59 -0.50 -0.56 1.92
N LYS A 60 -1.58 -1.11 1.32
CA LYS A 60 -2.22 -2.40 1.74
C LYS A 60 -1.24 -3.51 2.07
N THR A 61 -0.40 -3.87 1.11
CA THR A 61 0.56 -4.99 1.24
C THR A 61 1.61 -4.73 2.33
N THR A 62 2.10 -3.49 2.40
CA THR A 62 3.09 -3.11 3.43
C THR A 62 2.47 -3.14 4.82
N THR A 63 1.28 -2.57 4.98
CA THR A 63 0.55 -2.60 6.26
C THR A 63 0.21 -4.02 6.70
N ALA A 64 -0.24 -4.87 5.76
CA ALA A 64 -0.50 -6.29 6.04
C ALA A 64 0.77 -7.04 6.45
N ALA A 65 1.91 -6.77 5.80
CA ALA A 65 3.19 -7.35 6.17
C ALA A 65 3.67 -6.84 7.54
N MET A 66 3.51 -5.56 7.86
CA MET A 66 3.79 -4.97 9.17
C MET A 66 2.94 -5.63 10.27
N LEU A 67 1.63 -5.73 10.06
CA LEU A 67 0.74 -6.38 11.02
C LEU A 67 1.06 -7.88 11.17
N ALA A 68 1.38 -8.57 10.08
CA ALA A 68 1.82 -9.96 10.15
C ALA A 68 3.13 -10.13 10.94
N ALA A 69 4.07 -9.18 10.82
CA ALA A 69 5.31 -9.18 11.61
C ALA A 69 5.02 -8.97 13.11
N ILE A 70 4.12 -8.04 13.44
CA ILE A 70 3.68 -7.81 14.83
C ILE A 70 3.00 -9.06 15.39
N LEU A 71 2.07 -9.67 14.65
CA LEU A 71 1.38 -10.90 15.06
C LEU A 71 2.36 -12.04 15.34
N ARG A 72 3.34 -12.25 14.44
CA ARG A 72 4.37 -13.28 14.63
C ARG A 72 5.27 -13.02 15.82
N ALA A 73 5.64 -11.75 16.04
CA ALA A 73 6.42 -11.37 17.23
C ALA A 73 5.66 -11.66 18.52
N ALA A 74 4.30 -11.57 18.49
CA ALA A 74 3.40 -11.94 19.59
C ALA A 74 3.09 -13.46 19.63
N GLY A 75 3.74 -14.31 18.83
CA GLY A 75 3.50 -15.74 18.77
C GLY A 75 2.21 -16.18 18.06
N ARG A 76 1.62 -15.29 17.24
CA ARG A 76 0.39 -15.53 16.49
C ARG A 76 0.70 -15.65 15.00
N GLU A 77 0.42 -16.80 14.38
CA GLU A 77 0.65 -17.01 12.94
C GLU A 77 -0.68 -16.87 12.19
N PRO A 78 -0.90 -15.79 11.40
CA PRO A 78 -2.15 -15.57 10.72
C PRO A 78 -2.25 -16.37 9.41
N VAL A 79 -3.48 -16.76 9.08
CA VAL A 79 -3.87 -17.13 7.70
C VAL A 79 -3.89 -15.85 6.86
N HIS A 80 -2.99 -15.75 5.88
CA HIS A 80 -2.76 -14.49 5.16
C HIS A 80 -2.70 -14.70 3.65
N ASN A 81 -3.40 -13.86 2.87
CA ASN A 81 -3.38 -13.86 1.41
C ASN A 81 -2.19 -13.06 0.88
N ARG A 82 -1.02 -13.70 0.81
CA ARG A 82 0.22 -13.09 0.32
C ARG A 82 0.17 -12.80 -1.20
N ALA A 83 1.19 -12.10 -1.69
CA ALA A 83 1.47 -11.88 -3.12
C ALA A 83 0.39 -11.11 -3.90
N GLY A 84 -0.23 -10.07 -3.29
CA GLY A 84 -1.15 -9.17 -4.00
C GLY A 84 -2.44 -9.83 -4.48
N SER A 85 -2.80 -11.01 -3.93
CA SER A 85 -4.05 -11.71 -4.24
C SER A 85 -5.20 -11.17 -3.39
N ASN A 86 -5.59 -9.92 -3.63
CA ASN A 86 -6.44 -9.08 -2.79
C ASN A 86 -7.93 -9.09 -3.17
N MET A 87 -8.37 -10.05 -3.99
CA MET A 87 -9.77 -10.23 -4.36
C MET A 87 -10.38 -11.42 -3.62
N THR A 88 -11.71 -11.58 -3.69
CA THR A 88 -12.48 -12.65 -3.03
C THR A 88 -11.85 -14.05 -3.19
N TRP A 89 -11.36 -14.39 -4.39
CA TRP A 89 -10.71 -15.68 -4.63
C TRP A 89 -9.32 -15.83 -3.99
N GLY A 90 -8.62 -14.72 -3.72
CA GLY A 90 -7.36 -14.74 -2.96
C GLY A 90 -7.60 -15.07 -1.50
N VAL A 91 -8.58 -14.44 -0.88
CA VAL A 91 -9.05 -14.75 0.48
C VAL A 91 -9.47 -16.21 0.56
N ALA A 92 -10.28 -16.70 -0.40
CA ALA A 92 -10.70 -18.10 -0.47
C ALA A 92 -9.50 -19.05 -0.62
N THR A 93 -8.46 -18.70 -1.39
CA THR A 93 -7.26 -19.52 -1.52
C THR A 93 -6.48 -19.58 -0.21
N ALA A 94 -6.29 -18.46 0.49
CA ALA A 94 -5.59 -18.43 1.76
C ALA A 94 -6.30 -19.29 2.82
N LEU A 95 -7.62 -19.14 2.95
CA LEU A 95 -8.45 -19.95 3.84
C LEU A 95 -8.44 -21.45 3.46
N LEU A 96 -8.32 -21.76 2.17
CA LEU A 96 -8.23 -23.12 1.67
C LEU A 96 -6.88 -23.78 1.99
N GLU A 97 -5.77 -23.09 1.78
CA GLU A 97 -4.42 -23.68 1.79
C GLU A 97 -3.72 -23.61 3.13
N GLN A 98 -3.98 -22.58 3.91
CA GLN A 98 -3.34 -22.36 5.20
C GLN A 98 -4.20 -22.87 6.36
N ARG A 99 -3.59 -22.98 7.53
CA ARG A 99 -4.27 -23.31 8.78
C ARG A 99 -3.82 -22.32 9.84
N GLY A 100 -4.75 -21.85 10.63
CA GLY A 100 -4.52 -20.91 11.72
C GLY A 100 -5.83 -20.60 12.41
N ASP A 101 -5.73 -19.97 13.57
CA ASP A 101 -6.87 -19.56 14.36
C ASP A 101 -7.26 -18.10 14.11
N GLU A 102 -6.47 -17.38 13.34
CA GLU A 102 -6.63 -15.96 13.03
C GLU A 102 -6.41 -15.68 11.56
N GLY A 103 -7.24 -14.82 10.96
CA GLY A 103 -7.12 -14.37 9.59
C GLY A 103 -6.59 -12.96 9.49
N LEU A 104 -5.71 -12.71 8.51
CA LEU A 104 -5.26 -11.39 8.12
C LEU A 104 -5.38 -11.28 6.60
N PHE A 105 -6.31 -10.46 6.12
CA PHE A 105 -6.60 -10.40 4.70
C PHE A 105 -6.47 -8.98 4.15
N GLU A 106 -5.60 -8.82 3.17
CA GLU A 106 -5.53 -7.66 2.29
C GLU A 106 -6.66 -7.76 1.27
N VAL A 107 -7.51 -6.74 1.15
CA VAL A 107 -8.65 -6.74 0.22
C VAL A 107 -8.65 -5.45 -0.59
N ASP A 108 -8.85 -5.61 -1.90
CA ASP A 108 -8.99 -4.51 -2.86
C ASP A 108 -10.27 -3.71 -2.57
N GLU A 109 -10.23 -2.42 -2.84
CA GLU A 109 -11.25 -1.45 -2.45
C GLU A 109 -12.66 -1.83 -2.92
N ALA A 110 -12.79 -2.25 -4.18
CA ALA A 110 -14.08 -2.61 -4.76
C ALA A 110 -14.62 -3.97 -4.25
N TRP A 111 -13.72 -4.85 -3.77
CA TRP A 111 -14.10 -6.17 -3.27
C TRP A 111 -14.35 -6.19 -1.76
N LEU A 112 -14.02 -5.10 -1.07
CA LEU A 112 -14.14 -5.03 0.39
C LEU A 112 -15.56 -5.30 0.90
N PRO A 113 -16.63 -4.68 0.36
CA PRO A 113 -17.99 -4.93 0.87
C PRO A 113 -18.39 -6.41 0.75
N GLU A 114 -18.14 -7.06 -0.40
CA GLU A 114 -18.46 -8.47 -0.60
C GLU A 114 -17.69 -9.39 0.36
N VAL A 115 -16.39 -9.13 0.53
CA VAL A 115 -15.54 -9.95 1.43
C VAL A 115 -15.95 -9.75 2.89
N ALA A 116 -16.24 -8.51 3.30
CA ALA A 116 -16.63 -8.19 4.67
C ALA A 116 -17.98 -8.82 5.04
N GLU A 117 -18.97 -8.79 4.14
CA GLU A 117 -20.27 -9.45 4.33
C GLU A 117 -20.13 -10.95 4.58
N ARG A 118 -19.27 -11.63 3.79
CA ARG A 118 -19.08 -13.09 3.87
C ARG A 118 -18.20 -13.50 5.04
N LEU A 119 -17.10 -12.77 5.26
CA LEU A 119 -16.10 -13.12 6.26
C LEU A 119 -16.51 -12.70 7.67
N ARG A 120 -17.32 -11.62 7.80
CA ARG A 120 -17.71 -10.97 9.06
C ARG A 120 -16.51 -10.75 9.98
N PRO A 121 -15.54 -9.93 9.55
CA PRO A 121 -14.29 -9.76 10.26
C PRO A 121 -14.52 -9.13 11.64
N LYS A 122 -13.67 -9.47 12.61
CA LYS A 122 -13.66 -8.80 13.93
C LYS A 122 -13.11 -7.38 13.83
N THR A 123 -12.18 -7.16 12.90
CA THR A 123 -11.53 -5.85 12.73
C THR A 123 -11.43 -5.52 11.25
N ILE A 124 -11.76 -4.30 10.89
CA ILE A 124 -11.52 -3.72 9.57
C ILE A 124 -10.62 -2.50 9.73
N LEU A 125 -9.49 -2.52 9.03
CA LEU A 125 -8.60 -1.37 8.88
C LEU A 125 -8.84 -0.72 7.53
N LEU A 126 -9.12 0.60 7.54
CA LEU A 126 -9.22 1.45 6.35
C LEU A 126 -8.20 2.57 6.47
N ALA A 127 -7.22 2.62 5.56
CA ALA A 127 -6.08 3.51 5.74
C ALA A 127 -6.13 4.76 4.84
N ASN A 128 -6.56 4.65 3.60
CA ASN A 128 -6.68 5.79 2.68
C ASN A 128 -7.51 5.43 1.44
N LEU A 129 -8.07 6.48 0.82
CA LEU A 129 -8.71 6.43 -0.49
C LEU A 129 -8.12 7.50 -1.40
N PHE A 130 -7.26 7.11 -2.34
CA PHE A 130 -6.71 7.95 -3.38
C PHE A 130 -7.25 7.55 -4.75
N ARG A 131 -7.17 8.45 -5.71
CA ARG A 131 -7.44 8.13 -7.11
C ARG A 131 -6.45 7.07 -7.60
N ASP A 132 -6.97 5.96 -8.09
CA ASP A 132 -6.21 4.86 -8.68
C ASP A 132 -7.06 4.21 -9.76
N GLN A 133 -6.54 4.12 -10.99
CA GLN A 133 -7.20 3.45 -12.12
C GLN A 133 -8.69 3.82 -12.28
N LEU A 134 -9.00 5.11 -12.55
CA LEU A 134 -10.38 5.60 -12.77
C LEU A 134 -11.18 4.80 -13.80
N ASP A 135 -10.49 4.26 -14.80
CA ASP A 135 -11.07 3.38 -15.82
C ASP A 135 -11.62 2.08 -15.23
N ARG A 136 -11.24 1.74 -14.01
CA ARG A 136 -11.56 0.48 -13.36
C ARG A 136 -12.54 0.58 -12.19
N TYR A 137 -12.43 1.64 -11.37
CA TYR A 137 -13.14 1.76 -10.09
C TYR A 137 -14.09 2.97 -10.01
N GLY A 138 -14.02 3.89 -10.98
CA GLY A 138 -14.82 5.12 -10.94
C GLY A 138 -14.30 6.13 -9.90
N GLU A 139 -15.19 6.97 -9.42
CA GLU A 139 -14.87 8.04 -8.48
C GLU A 139 -14.63 7.50 -7.06
N THR A 140 -13.67 8.09 -6.34
CA THR A 140 -13.31 7.74 -4.95
C THR A 140 -14.48 7.88 -3.98
N GLU A 141 -15.35 8.85 -4.21
CA GLU A 141 -16.55 9.08 -3.42
C GLU A 141 -17.53 7.91 -3.48
N ALA A 142 -17.69 7.28 -4.64
CA ALA A 142 -18.57 6.11 -4.78
C ALA A 142 -18.04 4.90 -3.99
N LEU A 143 -16.73 4.72 -3.93
CA LEU A 143 -16.11 3.71 -3.07
C LEU A 143 -16.30 4.04 -1.59
N ALA A 144 -16.14 5.31 -1.20
CA ALA A 144 -16.38 5.74 0.17
C ALA A 144 -17.84 5.51 0.58
N ASP A 145 -18.82 5.78 -0.30
CA ASP A 145 -20.25 5.54 -0.04
C ASP A 145 -20.53 4.04 0.18
N ALA A 146 -19.97 3.17 -0.66
CA ALA A 146 -20.11 1.73 -0.50
C ALA A 146 -19.48 1.23 0.82
N TRP A 147 -18.39 1.86 1.26
CA TRP A 147 -17.76 1.53 2.54
C TRP A 147 -18.54 2.05 3.74
N VAL A 148 -19.19 3.21 3.63
CA VAL A 148 -20.13 3.73 4.64
C VAL A 148 -21.31 2.76 4.82
N GLU A 149 -21.93 2.30 3.72
CA GLU A 149 -23.02 1.33 3.77
C GLU A 149 -22.58 0.01 4.42
N MET A 150 -21.44 -0.53 4.01
CA MET A 150 -20.84 -1.73 4.62
C MET A 150 -20.58 -1.54 6.11
N ALA A 151 -19.98 -0.40 6.50
CA ALA A 151 -19.64 -0.12 7.89
C ALA A 151 -20.89 -0.05 8.77
N GLY A 152 -21.96 0.60 8.30
CA GLY A 152 -23.25 0.65 8.98
C GLY A 152 -23.86 -0.73 9.19
N ALA A 153 -23.74 -1.63 8.20
CA ALA A 153 -24.25 -2.99 8.30
C ALA A 153 -23.46 -3.88 9.29
N LEU A 154 -22.20 -3.53 9.59
CA LEU A 154 -21.31 -4.30 10.46
C LEU A 154 -21.05 -3.64 11.83
N ALA A 155 -21.65 -2.47 12.10
CA ALA A 155 -21.33 -1.60 13.23
C ALA A 155 -21.36 -2.28 14.61
N ASP A 156 -22.27 -3.24 14.82
CA ASP A 156 -22.46 -3.92 16.10
C ASP A 156 -21.48 -5.08 16.34
N SER A 157 -20.78 -5.55 15.32
CA SER A 157 -19.99 -6.79 15.38
C SER A 157 -18.52 -6.64 15.00
N THR A 158 -18.15 -5.49 14.46
CA THR A 158 -16.83 -5.24 13.88
C THR A 158 -16.21 -3.99 14.52
N SER A 159 -14.96 -4.08 14.93
CA SER A 159 -14.14 -2.92 15.32
C SER A 159 -13.51 -2.29 14.07
N PHE A 160 -13.55 -0.97 13.98
CA PHE A 160 -12.96 -0.23 12.87
C PHE A 160 -11.69 0.49 13.31
N VAL A 161 -10.64 0.43 12.48
CA VAL A 161 -9.41 1.21 12.63
C VAL A 161 -9.30 2.12 11.42
N LEU A 162 -9.37 3.42 11.64
CA LEU A 162 -9.56 4.43 10.60
C LEU A 162 -8.48 5.49 10.64
N ASN A 163 -8.05 5.96 9.48
CA ASN A 163 -7.16 7.11 9.37
C ASN A 163 -7.93 8.41 9.62
N ALA A 164 -7.59 9.12 10.70
CA ALA A 164 -8.17 10.42 11.04
C ALA A 164 -7.86 11.50 10.01
N ASP A 165 -6.70 11.38 9.36
CA ASP A 165 -6.17 12.38 8.43
C ASP A 165 -6.81 12.31 7.03
N ASP A 166 -7.51 11.22 6.71
CA ASP A 166 -8.24 11.07 5.45
C ASP A 166 -9.74 11.41 5.66
N PRO A 167 -10.26 12.52 5.08
CA PRO A 167 -11.66 12.91 5.26
C PRO A 167 -12.67 11.85 4.79
N LEU A 168 -12.34 11.06 3.76
CA LEU A 168 -13.20 10.00 3.25
C LEU A 168 -13.26 8.81 4.20
N ILE A 169 -12.12 8.45 4.79
CA ILE A 169 -12.00 7.36 5.75
C ILE A 169 -12.57 7.75 7.11
N ALA A 170 -12.25 8.95 7.59
CA ALA A 170 -12.71 9.42 8.88
C ALA A 170 -14.24 9.57 8.95
N ASP A 171 -14.88 9.95 7.83
CA ASP A 171 -16.34 10.05 7.73
C ASP A 171 -17.03 8.69 7.97
N ILE A 172 -16.41 7.58 7.58
CA ILE A 172 -16.93 6.22 7.80
C ILE A 172 -17.17 5.98 9.30
N GLY A 173 -16.30 6.48 10.16
CA GLY A 173 -16.42 6.32 11.61
C GLY A 173 -17.68 6.95 12.23
N ARG A 174 -18.36 7.85 11.53
CA ARG A 174 -19.66 8.40 11.94
C ARG A 174 -20.81 7.39 11.76
N HIS A 175 -20.56 6.33 10.99
CA HIS A 175 -21.52 5.28 10.64
C HIS A 175 -21.17 3.94 11.28
N THR A 176 -20.10 3.88 12.09
CA THR A 176 -19.67 2.71 12.84
C THR A 176 -20.19 2.73 14.28
N GLY A 177 -20.05 1.60 14.97
CA GLY A 177 -20.34 1.50 16.42
C GLY A 177 -19.22 2.13 17.29
N PRO A 178 -19.33 2.02 18.60
CA PRO A 178 -18.40 2.64 19.56
C PRO A 178 -16.98 2.06 19.55
N SER A 179 -16.74 0.97 18.84
CA SER A 179 -15.42 0.32 18.74
C SER A 179 -14.62 0.83 17.53
N THR A 180 -14.51 2.15 17.40
CA THR A 180 -13.70 2.80 16.37
C THR A 180 -12.43 3.36 16.98
N THR A 181 -11.27 3.08 16.35
CA THR A 181 -9.96 3.59 16.74
C THR A 181 -9.44 4.46 15.60
N TYR A 182 -9.00 5.66 15.90
CA TYR A 182 -8.41 6.57 14.92
C TYR A 182 -6.89 6.64 15.06
N PHE A 183 -6.18 6.71 13.94
CA PHE A 183 -4.75 6.99 13.91
C PHE A 183 -4.46 8.16 12.95
N GLY A 184 -3.35 8.89 13.20
CA GLY A 184 -2.96 10.03 12.38
C GLY A 184 -1.58 10.57 12.71
N ILE A 185 -1.18 11.67 12.07
CA ILE A 185 0.09 12.35 12.33
C ILE A 185 -0.19 13.71 12.99
N ASP A 186 0.55 14.00 14.07
CA ASP A 186 0.51 15.26 14.81
C ASP A 186 1.92 15.89 14.87
N ASP A 187 2.49 16.15 13.67
CA ASP A 187 3.84 16.72 13.54
C ASP A 187 3.81 17.97 12.65
N ASP A 188 4.21 19.12 13.23
CA ASP A 188 4.24 20.39 12.50
C ASP A 188 5.41 20.48 11.51
N GLY A 189 6.51 19.79 11.79
CA GLY A 189 7.75 19.87 11.02
C GLY A 189 7.67 19.17 9.65
N ARG A 190 6.60 18.42 9.39
CA ARG A 190 6.39 17.67 8.13
C ARG A 190 5.17 18.13 7.34
N ALA A 191 4.40 19.02 7.91
CA ALA A 191 3.21 19.56 7.28
C ALA A 191 3.57 20.55 6.16
N VAL A 192 2.76 20.51 5.10
CA VAL A 192 2.66 21.60 4.12
C VAL A 192 1.34 22.34 4.31
N THR A 193 1.29 23.60 3.93
CA THR A 193 0.11 24.46 4.17
C THR A 193 -1.07 24.15 3.23
N GLU A 194 -0.81 23.51 2.10
CA GLU A 194 -1.82 23.17 1.12
C GLU A 194 -1.67 21.71 0.66
N PRO A 195 -2.79 21.00 0.45
CA PRO A 195 -2.75 19.68 -0.18
C PRO A 195 -2.16 19.76 -1.59
N GLN A 196 -1.56 18.65 -2.04
CA GLN A 196 -1.02 18.53 -3.41
C GLN A 196 -2.09 18.82 -4.47
N HIS A 197 -1.68 19.25 -5.67
CA HIS A 197 -2.61 19.61 -6.76
C HIS A 197 -3.63 18.50 -7.08
N ALA A 198 -3.22 17.25 -7.04
CA ALA A 198 -4.05 16.06 -7.27
C ALA A 198 -4.81 15.58 -6.04
N SER A 199 -5.04 16.41 -5.03
CA SER A 199 -5.84 16.06 -3.85
C SER A 199 -7.30 15.89 -4.18
N GLU A 200 -7.94 14.85 -3.68
CA GLU A 200 -9.30 14.45 -4.05
C GLU A 200 -10.34 14.83 -3.01
N ALA A 201 -10.05 14.68 -1.73
CA ALA A 201 -10.99 15.03 -0.65
C ALA A 201 -11.01 16.54 -0.39
N LYS A 202 -11.53 17.30 -1.35
CA LYS A 202 -11.62 18.77 -1.26
C LYS A 202 -12.94 19.27 -0.66
N GLN A 203 -13.98 18.43 -0.65
CA GLN A 203 -15.33 18.81 -0.23
C GLN A 203 -15.75 18.07 1.03
N CYS A 204 -16.49 18.78 1.88
CA CYS A 204 -17.07 18.22 3.09
C CYS A 204 -18.12 17.17 2.76
N ARG A 205 -17.97 15.97 3.28
CA ARG A 205 -18.90 14.85 3.12
C ARG A 205 -20.31 15.13 3.71
N VAL A 206 -20.44 16.13 4.59
CA VAL A 206 -21.71 16.45 5.25
C VAL A 206 -22.50 17.49 4.50
N CYS A 207 -21.86 18.58 4.05
CA CYS A 207 -22.55 19.73 3.48
C CYS A 207 -22.07 20.13 2.07
N GLY A 208 -21.05 19.49 1.52
CA GLY A 208 -20.53 19.78 0.19
C GLY A 208 -19.62 21.01 0.09
N GLU A 209 -19.47 21.80 1.14
CA GLU A 209 -18.60 22.97 1.14
C GLU A 209 -17.11 22.58 1.11
N PRO A 210 -16.21 23.42 0.57
CA PRO A 210 -14.79 23.14 0.57
C PRO A 210 -14.25 22.95 1.99
N LEU A 211 -13.36 21.92 2.16
CA LEU A 211 -12.60 21.74 3.38
C LEU A 211 -11.42 22.70 3.42
N LEU A 212 -11.13 23.22 4.62
CA LEU A 212 -9.92 23.96 4.91
C LEU A 212 -8.90 23.03 5.55
N TYR A 213 -7.70 23.05 5.03
CA TYR A 213 -6.57 22.29 5.57
C TYR A 213 -5.64 23.22 6.35
N GLU A 214 -5.44 22.94 7.62
CA GLU A 214 -4.42 23.59 8.45
C GLU A 214 -3.04 22.99 8.15
N ARG A 215 -3.02 21.69 7.92
CA ARG A 215 -1.81 20.89 7.64
C ARG A 215 -2.15 19.82 6.62
N ALA A 216 -1.28 19.58 5.66
CA ALA A 216 -1.33 18.44 4.76
C ALA A 216 -0.01 17.65 4.82
N PHE A 217 -0.09 16.33 4.71
CA PHE A 217 1.07 15.44 4.81
C PHE A 217 1.31 14.68 3.50
N VAL A 218 0.36 13.83 3.10
CA VAL A 218 0.43 13.00 1.90
C VAL A 218 -0.86 13.17 1.10
N GLY A 219 -0.79 13.77 -0.08
CA GLY A 219 -1.97 14.05 -0.88
C GLY A 219 -2.96 14.94 -0.13
N HIS A 220 -4.14 14.39 0.18
CA HIS A 220 -5.19 15.05 0.98
C HIS A 220 -5.22 14.59 2.45
N LEU A 221 -4.27 13.76 2.87
CA LEU A 221 -4.18 13.39 4.28
C LEU A 221 -3.68 14.56 5.11
N GLY A 222 -4.39 14.91 6.18
CA GLY A 222 -3.97 16.04 7.01
C GLY A 222 -5.01 16.48 8.03
N HIS A 223 -4.78 17.65 8.60
CA HIS A 223 -5.69 18.30 9.54
C HIS A 223 -6.64 19.20 8.78
N TYR A 224 -7.89 18.81 8.73
CA TYR A 224 -8.94 19.48 7.96
C TYR A 224 -10.12 19.87 8.84
N SER A 225 -10.84 20.90 8.39
CA SER A 225 -12.12 21.31 8.96
C SER A 225 -13.06 21.87 7.90
N CYS A 226 -14.35 21.80 8.17
CA CYS A 226 -15.38 22.45 7.35
C CYS A 226 -15.85 23.72 8.05
N PRO A 227 -15.66 24.92 7.45
CA PRO A 227 -16.07 26.19 8.05
C PRO A 227 -17.59 26.35 8.12
N ALA A 228 -18.35 25.59 7.29
CA ALA A 228 -19.80 25.74 7.20
C ALA A 228 -20.57 24.88 8.21
N CYS A 229 -20.16 23.61 8.41
CA CYS A 229 -20.90 22.70 9.30
C CYS A 229 -20.11 22.27 10.53
N GLY A 230 -18.85 22.67 10.68
CA GLY A 230 -18.02 22.34 11.84
C GLY A 230 -17.46 20.91 11.83
N LEU A 231 -17.63 20.13 10.73
CA LEU A 231 -16.93 18.86 10.58
C LEU A 231 -15.42 19.10 10.67
N ALA A 232 -14.73 18.31 11.45
CA ALA A 232 -13.28 18.38 11.57
C ALA A 232 -12.67 16.98 11.65
N ARG A 233 -11.37 16.90 11.43
CA ARG A 233 -10.55 15.73 11.68
C ARG A 233 -10.84 15.18 13.10
N PRO A 234 -11.16 13.90 13.25
CA PRO A 234 -11.28 13.29 14.57
C PRO A 234 -9.94 13.31 15.32
N GLU A 235 -10.00 13.42 16.64
CA GLU A 235 -8.83 13.24 17.48
C GLU A 235 -8.33 11.79 17.37
N PRO A 236 -7.05 11.53 17.03
CA PRO A 236 -6.55 10.18 16.93
C PRO A 236 -6.27 9.55 18.30
N ASP A 237 -6.62 8.27 18.47
CA ASP A 237 -6.27 7.46 19.64
C ASP A 237 -4.79 7.08 19.66
N LEU A 238 -4.15 7.13 18.49
CA LEU A 238 -2.74 6.84 18.27
C LEU A 238 -2.18 7.80 17.22
N SER A 239 -1.17 8.58 17.57
CA SER A 239 -0.57 9.55 16.67
C SER A 239 0.96 9.45 16.60
N ALA A 240 1.54 10.01 15.55
CA ALA A 240 2.98 10.16 15.41
C ALA A 240 3.39 11.63 15.55
N THR A 241 4.41 11.85 16.36
CA THR A 241 5.08 13.15 16.58
C THR A 241 6.58 13.03 16.36
N GLU A 242 7.30 14.14 16.36
CA GLU A 242 8.77 14.20 16.26
C GLU A 242 9.33 13.42 15.05
N VAL A 243 8.66 13.52 13.90
CA VAL A 243 8.97 12.75 12.70
C VAL A 243 10.25 13.22 12.04
N LYS A 244 11.21 12.31 11.85
CA LYS A 244 12.47 12.53 11.14
C LYS A 244 12.59 11.56 9.98
N LEU A 245 12.52 12.06 8.74
CA LEU A 245 12.78 11.29 7.54
C LEU A 245 14.28 11.24 7.29
N LEU A 246 14.80 10.06 7.00
CA LEU A 246 16.22 9.76 6.79
C LEU A 246 16.49 9.34 5.33
N GLY A 247 15.74 9.90 4.37
CA GLY A 247 15.80 9.50 2.97
C GLY A 247 15.47 8.01 2.82
N MET A 248 16.28 7.31 2.04
CA MET A 248 16.14 5.86 1.82
C MET A 248 16.50 5.00 3.03
N ASP A 249 17.10 5.55 4.08
CA ASP A 249 17.49 4.77 5.27
C ASP A 249 16.34 4.56 6.26
N GLY A 250 15.18 5.19 6.00
CA GLY A 250 13.99 5.01 6.81
C GLY A 250 13.52 6.28 7.51
N LEU A 251 12.94 6.13 8.69
CA LEU A 251 12.42 7.24 9.48
C LEU A 251 12.45 6.94 10.98
N LYS A 252 12.41 8.00 11.80
CA LYS A 252 12.19 7.94 13.24
C LYS A 252 10.97 8.78 13.61
N ALA A 253 10.20 8.31 14.58
CA ALA A 253 9.05 9.03 15.12
C ALA A 253 8.78 8.63 16.58
N THR A 254 8.07 9.47 17.29
CA THR A 254 7.49 9.14 18.58
C THR A 254 6.01 8.77 18.35
N ILE A 255 5.61 7.59 18.81
CA ILE A 255 4.22 7.10 18.72
C ILE A 255 3.54 7.39 20.05
N GLU A 256 2.58 8.30 20.03
CA GLU A 256 1.78 8.68 21.19
C GLU A 256 0.53 7.80 21.29
N THR A 257 0.22 7.32 22.47
CA THR A 257 -0.96 6.50 22.78
C THR A 257 -1.52 6.87 24.14
N ALA A 258 -2.74 6.46 24.46
CA ALA A 258 -3.32 6.65 25.80
C ALA A 258 -2.49 5.98 26.92
N THR A 259 -1.63 5.01 26.59
CA THR A 259 -0.80 4.28 27.58
C THR A 259 0.63 4.79 27.68
N GLY A 260 1.02 5.76 26.87
CA GLY A 260 2.35 6.39 26.86
C GLY A 260 2.96 6.50 25.45
N SER A 261 4.18 7.02 25.42
CA SER A 261 4.94 7.31 24.20
C SER A 261 5.94 6.20 23.92
N HIS A 262 6.12 5.85 22.63
CA HIS A 262 7.04 4.81 22.17
C HIS A 262 7.90 5.33 21.02
N SER A 263 9.22 5.20 21.10
CA SER A 263 10.13 5.58 20.02
C SER A 263 10.16 4.53 18.93
N LEU A 264 9.76 4.89 17.72
CA LEU A 264 9.81 4.06 16.51
C LEU A 264 11.05 4.43 15.69
N ASP A 265 11.88 3.42 15.36
CA ASP A 265 12.94 3.49 14.34
C ASP A 265 12.55 2.53 13.21
N LEU A 266 11.96 3.07 12.14
CA LEU A 266 11.42 2.26 11.04
C LEU A 266 12.39 2.23 9.87
N PRO A 267 12.96 1.07 9.51
CA PRO A 267 13.91 0.95 8.39
C PRO A 267 13.20 0.89 7.02
N LEU A 268 12.18 1.72 6.85
CA LEU A 268 11.42 1.88 5.61
C LEU A 268 11.25 3.37 5.31
N PRO A 269 11.59 3.83 4.09
CA PRO A 269 11.61 5.24 3.74
C PRO A 269 10.21 5.83 3.52
N GLY A 270 10.12 7.15 3.70
CA GLY A 270 8.96 7.95 3.31
C GLY A 270 7.84 8.00 4.35
N LEU A 271 7.14 9.14 4.33
CA LEU A 271 6.05 9.43 5.27
C LEU A 271 4.86 8.46 5.11
N TYR A 272 4.63 7.96 3.89
CA TYR A 272 3.60 6.94 3.64
C TYR A 272 3.84 5.64 4.42
N ASN A 273 5.10 5.27 4.70
CA ASN A 273 5.40 4.10 5.54
C ASN A 273 5.18 4.38 7.02
N LEU A 274 5.24 5.63 7.47
CA LEU A 274 4.79 5.99 8.80
C LEU A 274 3.28 5.77 8.94
N TYR A 275 2.46 6.20 7.97
CA TYR A 275 1.03 5.89 7.96
C TYR A 275 0.75 4.39 7.97
N ASN A 276 1.51 3.60 7.19
CA ASN A 276 1.38 2.14 7.20
C ASN A 276 1.73 1.54 8.58
N ALA A 277 2.75 2.08 9.26
CA ALA A 277 3.13 1.65 10.61
C ALA A 277 2.08 2.03 11.66
N LEU A 278 1.57 3.28 11.63
CA LEU A 278 0.48 3.72 12.52
C LEU A 278 -0.75 2.83 12.37
N ALA A 279 -1.16 2.57 11.13
CA ALA A 279 -2.27 1.69 10.80
C ALA A 279 -2.08 0.26 11.37
N ALA A 280 -0.88 -0.30 11.22
CA ALA A 280 -0.54 -1.63 11.72
C ALA A 280 -0.51 -1.66 13.27
N ILE A 281 0.07 -0.64 13.93
CA ILE A 281 0.15 -0.53 15.39
C ILE A 281 -1.25 -0.34 15.99
N ALA A 282 -2.07 0.57 15.43
CA ALA A 282 -3.44 0.81 15.88
C ALA A 282 -4.30 -0.45 15.73
N THR A 283 -4.14 -1.18 14.61
CA THR A 283 -4.84 -2.45 14.40
C THR A 283 -4.37 -3.52 15.39
N ALA A 284 -3.07 -3.62 15.63
CA ALA A 284 -2.51 -4.54 16.62
C ALA A 284 -3.04 -4.25 18.03
N GLN A 285 -3.14 -2.97 18.42
CA GLN A 285 -3.73 -2.54 19.68
C GLN A 285 -5.21 -2.95 19.76
N ALA A 286 -6.00 -2.73 18.71
CA ALA A 286 -7.42 -3.11 18.65
C ALA A 286 -7.64 -4.63 18.82
N ILE A 287 -6.66 -5.47 18.42
CA ILE A 287 -6.69 -6.92 18.59
C ILE A 287 -5.90 -7.43 19.80
N GLY A 288 -5.54 -6.52 20.73
CA GLY A 288 -4.99 -6.82 22.06
C GLY A 288 -3.47 -6.99 22.13
N ILE A 289 -2.70 -6.45 21.18
CA ILE A 289 -1.22 -6.42 21.23
C ILE A 289 -0.78 -5.03 21.71
N PRO A 290 0.07 -4.94 22.75
CA PRO A 290 0.53 -3.65 23.26
C PRO A 290 1.29 -2.82 22.21
N PRO A 291 1.14 -1.47 22.17
CA PRO A 291 1.85 -0.62 21.22
C PRO A 291 3.37 -0.76 21.30
N GLY A 292 3.94 -0.87 22.48
CA GLY A 292 5.39 -1.05 22.66
C GLY A 292 5.94 -2.32 22.00
N ASP A 293 5.20 -3.44 22.06
CA ASP A 293 5.58 -4.69 21.42
C ASP A 293 5.49 -4.57 19.89
N SER A 294 4.46 -3.85 19.41
CA SER A 294 4.24 -3.56 18.00
C SER A 294 5.37 -2.69 17.43
N VAL A 295 5.75 -1.61 18.11
CA VAL A 295 6.88 -0.74 17.74
C VAL A 295 8.19 -1.53 17.71
N ALA A 296 8.45 -2.35 18.74
CA ALA A 296 9.66 -3.19 18.79
C ALA A 296 9.71 -4.24 17.65
N ALA A 297 8.57 -4.75 17.20
CA ALA A 297 8.49 -5.66 16.05
C ALA A 297 8.81 -4.94 14.75
N LEU A 298 8.25 -3.74 14.53
CA LEU A 298 8.46 -2.95 13.31
C LEU A 298 9.90 -2.44 13.18
N SER A 299 10.54 -2.06 14.26
CA SER A 299 11.96 -1.61 14.25
C SER A 299 12.94 -2.71 13.81
N ARG A 300 12.51 -3.97 13.78
CA ARG A 300 13.30 -5.13 13.29
C ARG A 300 12.89 -5.59 11.90
N MET A 301 11.94 -4.91 11.28
CA MET A 301 11.41 -5.31 9.98
C MET A 301 12.42 -5.05 8.87
N LYS A 302 12.42 -5.89 7.84
CA LYS A 302 13.14 -5.67 6.59
C LYS A 302 12.16 -5.20 5.52
N ALA A 303 12.68 -4.55 4.47
CA ALA A 303 11.89 -4.11 3.33
C ALA A 303 11.06 -5.27 2.72
N VAL A 304 9.82 -4.95 2.34
CA VAL A 304 8.88 -5.90 1.70
C VAL A 304 9.02 -5.81 0.18
N PHE A 305 8.78 -6.89 -0.51
CA PHE A 305 8.79 -7.05 -1.96
C PHE A 305 8.41 -5.79 -2.75
N GLY A 306 9.34 -5.29 -3.60
CA GLY A 306 9.14 -4.15 -4.51
C GLY A 306 8.88 -2.80 -3.84
N ARG A 307 9.04 -2.70 -2.51
CA ARG A 307 8.76 -1.49 -1.74
C ARG A 307 9.99 -1.09 -0.93
N ALA A 308 10.81 -0.20 -1.50
CA ALA A 308 12.13 0.19 -0.97
C ALA A 308 13.09 -1.01 -0.83
N GLU A 309 12.98 -1.99 -1.72
CA GLU A 309 13.87 -3.13 -1.77
C GLU A 309 15.22 -2.73 -2.38
N ARG A 310 16.32 -3.10 -1.71
CA ARG A 310 17.68 -2.84 -2.19
C ARG A 310 18.30 -4.13 -2.68
N ILE A 311 18.79 -4.13 -3.92
CA ILE A 311 19.41 -5.28 -4.58
C ILE A 311 20.77 -4.85 -5.10
N ARG A 312 21.81 -5.64 -4.81
CA ARG A 312 23.14 -5.38 -5.33
C ARG A 312 23.33 -6.05 -6.70
N ILE A 313 23.74 -5.26 -7.68
CA ILE A 313 24.04 -5.70 -9.05
C ILE A 313 25.45 -5.24 -9.38
N GLY A 314 26.43 -6.17 -9.32
CA GLY A 314 27.84 -5.81 -9.45
C GLY A 314 28.29 -4.76 -8.45
N PRO A 315 28.84 -3.59 -8.88
CA PRO A 315 29.23 -2.51 -8.00
C PRO A 315 28.04 -1.66 -7.53
N SER A 316 26.89 -1.71 -8.21
CA SER A 316 25.75 -0.81 -8.01
C SER A 316 24.74 -1.37 -7.01
N GLU A 317 24.09 -0.49 -6.26
CA GLU A 317 22.91 -0.78 -5.45
C GLU A 317 21.65 -0.27 -6.17
N LEU A 318 20.74 -1.16 -6.53
CA LEU A 318 19.45 -0.85 -7.12
C LEU A 318 18.38 -0.78 -6.02
N SER A 319 17.78 0.40 -5.84
CA SER A 319 16.66 0.62 -4.92
C SER A 319 15.35 0.66 -5.70
N ILE A 320 14.42 -0.27 -5.44
CA ILE A 320 13.16 -0.40 -6.18
C ILE A 320 12.03 0.30 -5.43
N LEU A 321 11.39 1.28 -6.08
CA LEU A 321 10.34 2.14 -5.54
C LEU A 321 9.13 2.12 -6.49
N LEU A 322 8.15 1.27 -6.22
CA LEU A 322 6.93 1.15 -7.05
C LEU A 322 6.16 2.47 -7.10
N ILE A 323 5.83 2.93 -8.32
CA ILE A 323 4.93 4.06 -8.57
C ILE A 323 3.72 3.57 -9.38
N LYS A 324 2.50 4.00 -9.03
CA LYS A 324 1.28 3.58 -9.74
C LYS A 324 0.18 4.63 -9.81
N ASN A 325 0.28 5.70 -9.05
CA ASN A 325 -0.65 6.82 -9.01
C ASN A 325 0.06 8.09 -8.51
N PRO A 326 -0.54 9.30 -8.64
CA PRO A 326 0.12 10.55 -8.29
C PRO A 326 0.58 10.62 -6.84
N ALA A 327 -0.27 10.24 -5.88
CA ALA A 327 0.05 10.32 -4.46
C ALA A 327 1.25 9.43 -4.10
N GLY A 328 1.29 8.19 -4.63
CA GLY A 328 2.43 7.29 -4.42
C GLY A 328 3.72 7.79 -5.08
N ALA A 329 3.63 8.32 -6.30
CA ALA A 329 4.78 8.88 -7.02
C ALA A 329 5.36 10.10 -6.27
N ASN A 330 4.50 11.02 -5.83
CA ASN A 330 4.92 12.22 -5.10
C ASN A 330 5.67 11.88 -3.81
N GLU A 331 5.24 10.87 -3.08
CA GLU A 331 5.92 10.46 -1.85
C GLU A 331 7.28 9.78 -2.13
N VAL A 332 7.40 9.05 -3.24
CA VAL A 332 8.70 8.54 -3.70
C VAL A 332 9.62 9.70 -4.07
N LEU A 333 9.13 10.68 -4.85
CA LEU A 333 9.92 11.86 -5.24
C LEU A 333 10.38 12.68 -4.03
N ARG A 334 9.51 12.92 -3.04
CA ARG A 334 9.87 13.59 -1.77
C ARG A 334 10.91 12.81 -0.96
N THR A 335 10.87 11.48 -1.02
CA THR A 335 11.88 10.65 -0.36
C THR A 335 13.23 10.80 -1.05
N LEU A 336 13.23 10.81 -2.38
CA LEU A 336 14.45 10.96 -3.19
C LEU A 336 15.04 12.38 -3.13
N GLU A 337 14.21 13.41 -2.89
CA GLU A 337 14.67 14.79 -2.65
C GLU A 337 15.59 14.90 -1.41
N LEU A 338 15.49 13.96 -0.47
CA LEU A 338 16.33 13.90 0.73
C LEU A 338 17.69 13.21 0.50
N GLU A 339 17.86 12.57 -0.66
CA GLU A 339 19.12 11.91 -1.01
C GLU A 339 20.14 12.90 -1.54
N GLU A 340 21.43 12.61 -1.34
CA GLU A 340 22.49 13.40 -1.93
C GLU A 340 22.54 13.16 -3.45
N GLY A 341 22.53 14.24 -4.24
CA GLY A 341 22.49 14.17 -5.70
C GLY A 341 23.85 14.44 -6.36
N PRO A 342 23.94 14.32 -7.70
CA PRO A 342 22.87 14.04 -8.67
C PRO A 342 22.45 12.58 -8.68
N LEU A 343 21.12 12.33 -8.82
CA LEU A 343 20.55 10.99 -8.78
C LEU A 343 20.62 10.28 -10.13
N THR A 344 20.88 8.97 -10.11
CA THR A 344 20.68 8.07 -11.25
C THR A 344 19.34 7.39 -11.12
N LEU A 345 18.43 7.63 -12.09
CA LEU A 345 17.05 7.18 -12.05
C LEU A 345 16.71 6.26 -13.23
N TRP A 346 15.96 5.23 -12.95
CA TRP A 346 15.39 4.34 -13.96
C TRP A 346 13.88 4.30 -13.80
N PHE A 347 13.16 4.83 -14.78
CA PHE A 347 11.70 4.77 -14.86
C PHE A 347 11.27 3.66 -15.82
N ALA A 348 10.29 2.85 -15.43
CA ALA A 348 9.66 1.90 -16.32
C ALA A 348 8.14 2.03 -16.25
N LEU A 349 7.56 2.70 -17.24
CA LEU A 349 6.13 2.98 -17.33
C LEU A 349 5.48 1.99 -18.32
N ASN A 350 4.65 1.09 -17.78
CA ASN A 350 3.80 0.19 -18.54
C ASN A 350 2.32 0.61 -18.43
N ASP A 351 1.52 0.23 -19.44
CA ASP A 351 0.07 0.44 -19.51
C ASP A 351 -0.70 -0.88 -19.69
N ASN A 352 -0.20 -1.95 -19.08
CA ASN A 352 -0.87 -3.25 -19.07
C ASN A 352 -2.14 -3.20 -18.20
N ILE A 353 -3.03 -4.17 -18.33
CA ILE A 353 -4.31 -4.21 -17.58
C ILE A 353 -4.09 -4.07 -16.07
N ALA A 354 -3.01 -4.64 -15.53
CA ALA A 354 -2.72 -4.57 -14.10
C ALA A 354 -2.11 -3.24 -13.63
N ASP A 355 -1.56 -2.42 -14.57
CA ASP A 355 -1.05 -1.07 -14.28
C ASP A 355 -2.14 0.00 -14.37
N GLY A 356 -3.27 -0.31 -15.05
CA GLY A 356 -4.20 0.67 -15.59
C GLY A 356 -3.77 1.15 -16.97
N ARG A 357 -4.73 1.27 -17.89
CA ARG A 357 -4.43 1.71 -19.27
C ARG A 357 -4.28 3.21 -19.39
N ASP A 358 -4.88 3.96 -18.48
CA ASP A 358 -4.77 5.41 -18.42
C ASP A 358 -3.48 5.80 -17.69
N ILE A 359 -2.52 6.34 -18.45
CA ILE A 359 -1.26 6.85 -17.92
C ILE A 359 -1.30 8.35 -17.64
N SER A 360 -2.46 9.01 -17.78
CA SER A 360 -2.58 10.46 -17.58
C SER A 360 -2.16 10.89 -16.16
N TRP A 361 -2.24 9.99 -15.19
CA TRP A 361 -1.83 10.22 -13.82
C TRP A 361 -0.39 10.75 -13.67
N VAL A 362 0.51 10.47 -14.62
CA VAL A 362 1.90 10.98 -14.57
C VAL A 362 1.94 12.51 -14.70
N TRP A 363 0.90 13.14 -15.27
CA TRP A 363 0.81 14.59 -15.39
C TRP A 363 0.34 15.27 -14.09
N ASP A 364 -0.23 14.49 -13.17
CA ASP A 364 -0.66 14.93 -11.85
C ASP A 364 0.41 14.68 -10.77
N ALA A 365 1.53 14.01 -11.12
CA ALA A 365 2.65 13.77 -10.21
C ALA A 365 3.69 14.90 -10.32
N ASP A 366 4.25 15.30 -9.18
CA ASP A 366 5.11 16.48 -9.00
C ASP A 366 6.59 16.16 -9.32
N PHE A 367 6.90 15.70 -10.54
CA PHE A 367 8.29 15.40 -10.96
C PHE A 367 9.21 16.64 -10.90
N GLU A 368 8.64 17.83 -10.90
CA GLU A 368 9.32 19.11 -10.71
C GLU A 368 10.14 19.16 -9.42
N LEU A 369 9.78 18.41 -8.38
CA LEU A 369 10.49 18.33 -7.10
C LEU A 369 11.96 17.93 -7.26
N LEU A 370 12.27 17.07 -8.24
CA LEU A 370 13.64 16.62 -8.49
C LEU A 370 14.34 17.40 -9.63
N SER A 371 13.72 18.48 -10.16
CA SER A 371 14.36 19.31 -11.19
C SER A 371 15.67 19.88 -10.66
N GLY A 372 16.76 19.65 -11.40
CA GLY A 372 18.10 20.08 -10.98
C GLY A 372 18.82 19.15 -9.98
N HIS A 373 18.17 18.03 -9.58
CA HIS A 373 18.71 17.04 -8.64
C HIS A 373 19.04 15.69 -9.31
N VAL A 374 18.91 15.62 -10.62
CA VAL A 374 19.09 14.41 -11.44
C VAL A 374 20.35 14.51 -12.31
N GLY A 375 21.04 13.40 -12.52
CA GLY A 375 22.24 13.32 -13.36
C GLY A 375 22.06 12.40 -14.56
N ASN A 376 21.54 11.20 -14.38
CA ASN A 376 21.30 10.24 -15.45
C ASN A 376 19.91 9.62 -15.29
N VAL A 377 19.11 9.64 -16.36
CA VAL A 377 17.73 9.16 -16.33
C VAL A 377 17.45 8.26 -17.53
N VAL A 378 17.08 7.01 -17.26
CA VAL A 378 16.65 6.07 -18.29
C VAL A 378 15.16 5.82 -18.18
N CYS A 379 14.41 6.10 -19.24
CA CYS A 379 12.97 5.85 -19.37
C CYS A 379 12.74 4.57 -20.17
N SER A 380 12.00 3.63 -19.60
CA SER A 380 11.75 2.30 -20.15
C SER A 380 10.26 1.91 -20.09
N GLY A 381 9.96 0.70 -20.61
CA GLY A 381 8.61 0.15 -20.66
C GLY A 381 7.83 0.54 -21.91
N THR A 382 6.55 0.13 -21.95
CA THR A 382 5.67 0.35 -23.11
C THR A 382 5.44 1.84 -23.40
N ARG A 383 5.51 2.69 -22.36
CA ARG A 383 5.29 4.15 -22.39
C ARG A 383 6.55 4.97 -22.04
N ALA A 384 7.70 4.45 -22.39
CA ALA A 384 9.00 5.11 -22.14
C ALA A 384 9.10 6.53 -22.72
N ALA A 385 8.57 6.74 -23.92
CA ALA A 385 8.62 8.05 -24.59
C ALA A 385 7.69 9.07 -23.90
N GLU A 386 6.52 8.64 -23.47
CA GLU A 386 5.57 9.49 -22.73
C GLU A 386 6.15 9.88 -21.36
N MET A 387 6.83 8.96 -20.68
CA MET A 387 7.53 9.28 -19.43
C MET A 387 8.63 10.32 -19.66
N ALA A 388 9.50 10.13 -20.64
CA ALA A 388 10.54 11.10 -20.98
C ALA A 388 9.95 12.47 -21.35
N LEU A 389 8.83 12.49 -22.09
CA LEU A 389 8.13 13.73 -22.43
C LEU A 389 7.64 14.44 -21.16
N ARG A 390 7.05 13.70 -20.20
CA ARG A 390 6.60 14.28 -18.92
C ARG A 390 7.76 14.88 -18.13
N LEU A 391 8.90 14.17 -18.04
CA LEU A 391 10.09 14.65 -17.35
C LEU A 391 10.68 15.92 -18.01
N LYS A 392 10.70 15.96 -19.35
CA LYS A 392 11.08 17.18 -20.06
C LYS A 392 10.21 18.38 -19.67
N TYR A 393 8.87 18.18 -19.59
CA TYR A 393 7.96 19.25 -19.16
C TYR A 393 8.08 19.59 -17.66
N ALA A 394 8.63 18.69 -16.85
CA ALA A 394 9.02 18.96 -15.46
C ALA A 394 10.32 19.78 -15.32
N GLY A 395 10.94 20.18 -16.44
CA GLY A 395 12.16 20.98 -16.46
C GLY A 395 13.45 20.15 -16.34
N TRP A 396 13.40 18.83 -16.58
CA TRP A 396 14.59 17.99 -16.60
C TRP A 396 15.36 18.16 -17.91
N PRO A 397 16.71 18.25 -17.88
CA PRO A 397 17.49 18.47 -19.10
C PRO A 397 17.38 17.32 -20.08
N GLU A 398 17.10 17.60 -21.35
CA GLU A 398 16.91 16.56 -22.38
C GLU A 398 18.16 15.69 -22.59
N GLN A 399 19.35 16.24 -22.39
CA GLN A 399 20.61 15.51 -22.51
C GLN A 399 20.79 14.44 -21.44
N ASP A 400 20.08 14.54 -20.31
CA ASP A 400 20.14 13.60 -19.19
C ASP A 400 19.08 12.50 -19.34
N LEU A 401 18.17 12.61 -20.34
CA LEU A 401 17.06 11.67 -20.59
C LEU A 401 17.42 10.69 -21.71
N THR A 402 17.47 9.40 -21.37
CA THR A 402 17.66 8.32 -22.35
C THR A 402 16.40 7.47 -22.44
N VAL A 403 15.93 7.18 -23.67
CA VAL A 403 14.72 6.37 -23.90
C VAL A 403 15.11 5.01 -24.46
N VAL A 404 14.84 3.94 -23.70
CA VAL A 404 15.09 2.55 -24.08
C VAL A 404 13.89 1.72 -23.68
N ARG A 405 13.03 1.33 -24.63
CA ARG A 405 11.76 0.63 -24.35
C ARG A 405 11.92 -0.73 -23.69
N ASP A 406 12.90 -1.47 -24.13
CA ASP A 406 13.20 -2.82 -23.64
C ASP A 406 13.76 -2.74 -22.21
N ILE A 407 13.14 -3.46 -21.28
CA ILE A 407 13.44 -3.40 -19.84
C ILE A 407 14.84 -3.96 -19.56
N ASP A 408 15.21 -5.10 -20.17
CA ASP A 408 16.53 -5.73 -19.98
C ASP A 408 17.63 -4.80 -20.48
N ARG A 409 17.52 -4.33 -21.73
CA ARG A 409 18.49 -3.41 -22.32
C ARG A 409 18.56 -2.08 -21.58
N SER A 410 17.45 -1.56 -21.07
CA SER A 410 17.44 -0.30 -20.32
C SER A 410 18.12 -0.41 -18.95
N LEU A 411 18.04 -1.60 -18.34
CA LEU A 411 18.75 -1.89 -17.10
C LEU A 411 20.27 -1.93 -17.33
N GLU A 412 20.72 -2.53 -18.42
CA GLU A 412 22.14 -2.50 -18.83
C GLU A 412 22.62 -1.06 -19.01
N VAL A 413 21.84 -0.23 -19.75
CA VAL A 413 22.21 1.17 -20.02
C VAL A 413 22.32 2.00 -18.75
N VAL A 414 21.41 1.88 -17.80
CA VAL A 414 21.49 2.66 -16.56
C VAL A 414 22.64 2.23 -15.66
N LEU A 415 23.13 0.99 -15.81
CA LEU A 415 24.25 0.43 -15.05
C LEU A 415 25.61 0.55 -15.77
N GLU A 416 25.67 1.01 -17.04
CA GLU A 416 26.87 0.97 -17.88
C GLU A 416 28.08 1.67 -17.26
N ASP A 417 27.90 2.84 -16.66
CA ASP A 417 28.98 3.61 -16.02
C ASP A 417 29.28 3.15 -14.55
N GLY A 418 28.66 2.08 -14.08
CA GLY A 418 28.83 1.55 -12.73
C GLY A 418 28.43 2.52 -11.62
N PRO A 419 27.26 3.19 -11.69
CA PRO A 419 26.84 4.12 -10.67
C PRO A 419 26.72 3.40 -9.31
N GLU A 420 27.12 4.09 -8.22
CA GLU A 420 27.04 3.47 -6.88
C GLU A 420 25.60 3.14 -6.50
N ARG A 421 24.64 4.03 -6.82
CA ARG A 421 23.22 3.90 -6.49
C ARG A 421 22.33 4.19 -7.70
N VAL A 422 21.34 3.34 -7.94
CA VAL A 422 20.29 3.51 -8.94
C VAL A 422 18.93 3.40 -8.26
N PHE A 423 18.06 4.37 -8.49
CA PHE A 423 16.68 4.32 -8.01
C PHE A 423 15.77 3.94 -9.15
N ALA A 424 15.15 2.78 -9.02
CA ALA A 424 14.21 2.23 -10.01
C ALA A 424 12.76 2.55 -9.61
N LEU A 425 12.06 3.25 -10.49
CA LEU A 425 10.66 3.67 -10.32
C LEU A 425 9.76 2.97 -11.36
N PRO A 426 9.52 1.66 -11.21
CA PRO A 426 8.64 0.92 -12.11
C PRO A 426 7.16 1.07 -11.75
N THR A 427 6.27 0.91 -12.75
CA THR A 427 4.88 0.51 -12.54
C THR A 427 4.80 -0.99 -12.22
N TYR A 428 3.61 -1.51 -11.88
CA TYR A 428 3.46 -2.85 -11.32
C TYR A 428 3.95 -3.97 -12.26
N THR A 429 3.54 -3.96 -13.53
CA THR A 429 3.99 -5.03 -14.46
C THR A 429 5.46 -4.88 -14.83
N ALA A 430 5.98 -3.65 -14.92
CA ALA A 430 7.40 -3.40 -15.13
C ALA A 430 8.25 -3.88 -13.94
N LEU A 431 7.73 -3.74 -12.70
CA LEU A 431 8.35 -4.32 -11.52
C LEU A 431 8.45 -5.85 -11.61
N LEU A 432 7.38 -6.52 -12.06
CA LEU A 432 7.38 -7.98 -12.21
C LEU A 432 8.42 -8.43 -13.26
N GLU A 433 8.49 -7.75 -14.40
CA GLU A 433 9.49 -8.00 -15.46
C GLU A 433 10.91 -7.79 -14.94
N LEU A 434 11.18 -6.66 -14.28
CA LEU A 434 12.48 -6.38 -13.65
C LEU A 434 12.88 -7.49 -12.67
N ARG A 435 11.96 -7.96 -11.86
CA ARG A 435 12.24 -9.00 -10.87
C ARG A 435 12.52 -10.37 -11.48
N GLU A 436 11.86 -10.72 -12.58
CA GLU A 436 12.16 -11.95 -13.32
C GLU A 436 13.59 -11.89 -13.90
N LEU A 437 13.99 -10.75 -14.48
CA LEU A 437 15.36 -10.54 -14.96
C LEU A 437 16.39 -10.67 -13.84
N LEU A 438 16.14 -10.03 -12.69
CA LEU A 438 17.07 -10.09 -11.55
C LEU A 438 17.13 -11.49 -10.90
N ALA A 439 16.04 -12.25 -10.94
CA ALA A 439 16.02 -13.62 -10.43
C ALA A 439 16.78 -14.60 -11.34
N ASP A 440 16.72 -14.39 -12.65
CA ASP A 440 17.47 -15.20 -13.62
C ASP A 440 18.99 -14.93 -13.55
N GLN A 441 19.39 -13.75 -13.02
CA GLN A 441 20.77 -13.38 -12.73
C GLN A 441 21.23 -13.78 -11.31
N ASP A 442 20.48 -14.60 -10.57
CA ASP A 442 20.72 -14.99 -9.15
C ASP A 442 20.82 -13.79 -8.17
N SER A 443 20.40 -12.60 -8.58
CA SER A 443 20.49 -11.38 -7.77
C SER A 443 19.28 -11.15 -6.87
N ALA A 444 18.15 -11.85 -7.09
CA ALA A 444 16.91 -11.71 -6.31
C ALA A 444 16.11 -13.01 -6.23
N THR A 445 15.19 -13.10 -5.25
CA THR A 445 14.20 -14.19 -5.19
C THR A 445 13.00 -13.92 -6.10
N ARG A 446 12.44 -14.97 -6.72
CA ARG A 446 11.24 -14.83 -7.56
C ARG A 446 10.04 -14.37 -6.73
N TYR A 447 9.17 -13.50 -7.28
CA TYR A 447 8.07 -12.84 -6.55
C TYR A 447 7.06 -13.80 -5.90
N TRP A 448 6.91 -15.04 -6.42
CA TRP A 448 6.03 -16.05 -5.81
C TRP A 448 6.70 -16.87 -4.70
N GLN A 449 7.98 -16.62 -4.40
CA GLN A 449 8.76 -17.28 -3.34
C GLN A 449 8.98 -16.37 -2.11
N SER A 450 8.62 -15.09 -2.24
CA SER A 450 8.77 -14.07 -1.20
C SER A 450 7.58 -14.00 -0.22
#